data_858d62ff8802d9ed82f6f222545308fb
#
_entry.id   858d62ff8802d9ed82f6f222545308fb
#
_cell.length_a   1.000
_cell.length_b   1.000
_cell.length_c   1.000
_cell.angle_alpha   90.00
_cell.angle_beta   90.00
_cell.angle_gamma   90.00
#
_symmetry.space_group_name_H-M   'P 1'
#
loop_
_entity.id
_entity.type
_entity.pdbx_description
1 polymer ?
#
loop_
_entity_poly.entity_id
_entity_poly.type
_entity_poly.pdbx_seq_one_letter_code
_entity_poly.pdbx_strand_id
1 'polypeptide(L)'
;MIDDILSFNRGFVARKAYEPFVTDKFPAKKLAVLTCMDTRLTELLPQALGLHNGDAKIIKNAGGLVLSEGDSAIRSLLVAVYELGVEEIMVVHHSACGACHMSYDAFRPHMLERGISRETLAEWEERGVAYWLEGFHDTEASVRRTVSAVRTHPLMPKDVTVRGFVIDSVTGALTEVDCPDEACHCGCGGHHGEECGCGGHEEGHGCCGGGEGHGHGHGHCHGHGHGEGECCHHAAEKTAARVDAMSWAFDRVSAVLHPYLDGSEDPDAETLAKAARALEPFQEEIEALDYYQRSGLWQKDFEMDEAGKLPSGIRRSVLSEDGLYNLLDEIGSIFKTSNS
;
A
#
# COMPACT_ATOMS: atom_id res chain seq x y z
N MET A 1 -14.52 25.04 -20.72
CA MET A 1 -13.33 24.85 -19.84
C MET A 1 -12.22 24.03 -20.53
N ILE A 2 -12.43 22.78 -20.94
CA ILE A 2 -11.38 21.99 -21.64
C ILE A 2 -10.99 22.67 -22.96
N ASP A 3 -11.96 23.14 -23.75
CA ASP A 3 -11.70 23.82 -25.03
C ASP A 3 -10.92 25.14 -24.84
N ASP A 4 -11.15 25.86 -23.74
CA ASP A 4 -10.38 27.07 -23.38
C ASP A 4 -8.93 26.74 -23.09
N ILE A 5 -8.69 25.61 -22.36
CA ILE A 5 -7.35 25.10 -22.09
C ILE A 5 -6.64 24.73 -23.40
N LEU A 6 -7.32 24.03 -24.31
CA LEU A 6 -6.77 23.68 -25.63
C LEU A 6 -6.45 24.91 -26.46
N SER A 7 -7.30 25.94 -26.40
CA SER A 7 -7.06 27.20 -27.08
C SER A 7 -5.84 27.95 -26.52
N PHE A 8 -5.73 28.04 -25.19
CA PHE A 8 -4.57 28.60 -24.50
C PHE A 8 -3.27 27.87 -24.87
N ASN A 9 -3.31 26.51 -24.86
CA ASN A 9 -2.16 25.67 -25.18
C ASN A 9 -1.64 25.92 -26.60
N ARG A 10 -2.53 26.04 -27.60
CA ARG A 10 -2.12 26.40 -28.97
C ARG A 10 -1.35 27.73 -29.01
N GLY A 11 -1.82 28.70 -28.26
CA GLY A 11 -1.14 29.99 -28.14
C GLY A 11 0.20 29.90 -27.40
N PHE A 12 0.28 29.10 -26.35
CA PHE A 12 1.51 28.84 -25.60
C PHE A 12 2.60 28.22 -26.50
N VAL A 13 2.25 27.21 -27.28
CA VAL A 13 3.17 26.56 -28.24
C VAL A 13 3.58 27.52 -29.34
N ALA A 14 2.62 28.27 -29.94
CA ALA A 14 2.92 29.20 -31.03
C ALA A 14 3.89 30.32 -30.65
N ARG A 15 3.85 30.75 -29.38
CA ARG A 15 4.78 31.77 -28.84
C ARG A 15 6.06 31.15 -28.29
N LYS A 16 6.25 29.83 -28.38
CA LYS A 16 7.37 29.10 -27.82
C LYS A 16 7.57 29.33 -26.31
N ALA A 17 6.49 29.59 -25.59
CA ALA A 17 6.54 29.88 -24.16
C ALA A 17 6.98 28.64 -23.31
N TYR A 18 7.18 27.50 -23.94
CA TYR A 18 7.73 26.28 -23.35
C TYR A 18 9.27 26.30 -23.22
N GLU A 19 9.98 27.18 -23.94
CA GLU A 19 11.46 27.16 -23.97
C GLU A 19 12.12 27.21 -22.57
N PRO A 20 11.61 28.00 -21.59
CA PRO A 20 12.17 28.02 -20.25
C PRO A 20 11.98 26.71 -19.45
N PHE A 21 11.10 25.79 -19.93
CA PHE A 21 10.77 24.55 -19.25
C PHE A 21 11.44 23.31 -19.89
N VAL A 22 12.27 23.53 -20.91
CA VAL A 22 12.97 22.42 -21.57
C VAL A 22 14.01 21.82 -20.63
N THR A 23 13.91 20.55 -20.35
CA THR A 23 14.83 19.76 -19.53
C THR A 23 14.82 18.31 -20.02
N ASP A 24 15.70 17.48 -19.50
CA ASP A 24 15.71 16.05 -19.79
C ASP A 24 14.79 15.26 -18.79
N LYS A 25 14.80 13.94 -18.93
CA LYS A 25 13.96 13.07 -18.08
C LYS A 25 14.56 12.78 -16.69
N PHE A 26 15.83 13.07 -16.48
CA PHE A 26 16.52 12.72 -15.23
C PHE A 26 16.40 13.88 -14.23
N PRO A 27 16.04 13.61 -12.95
CA PRO A 27 15.96 14.67 -11.95
C PRO A 27 17.37 15.13 -11.56
N ALA A 28 17.67 16.42 -11.76
CA ALA A 28 18.99 16.99 -11.52
C ALA A 28 19.46 16.82 -10.05
N LYS A 29 18.51 16.78 -9.09
CA LYS A 29 18.78 16.59 -7.67
C LYS A 29 18.69 15.10 -7.23
N LYS A 30 18.48 14.18 -8.17
CA LYS A 30 18.26 12.74 -7.86
C LYS A 30 17.19 12.50 -6.78
N LEU A 31 16.20 13.35 -6.74
CA LEU A 31 15.17 13.42 -5.72
C LEU A 31 13.81 13.00 -6.28
N ALA A 32 13.05 12.22 -5.48
CA ALA A 32 11.61 12.06 -5.66
C ALA A 32 10.87 12.60 -4.43
N VAL A 33 9.70 13.18 -4.68
CA VAL A 33 8.79 13.69 -3.65
C VAL A 33 7.44 13.01 -3.82
N LEU A 34 7.00 12.24 -2.82
CA LEU A 34 5.64 11.73 -2.74
C LEU A 34 4.81 12.66 -1.86
N THR A 35 3.72 13.19 -2.40
CA THR A 35 2.91 14.19 -1.69
C THR A 35 1.44 14.14 -2.07
N CYS A 36 0.61 14.94 -1.37
CA CYS A 36 -0.81 15.07 -1.64
C CYS A 36 -1.09 15.79 -2.97
N MET A 37 -2.20 15.41 -3.62
CA MET A 37 -2.72 16.07 -4.82
C MET A 37 -3.40 17.41 -4.54
N ASP A 38 -3.42 17.89 -3.30
CA ASP A 38 -4.02 19.17 -2.92
C ASP A 38 -3.54 20.31 -3.83
N THR A 39 -4.49 21.10 -4.31
CA THR A 39 -4.22 22.19 -5.27
C THR A 39 -3.34 23.28 -4.68
N ARG A 40 -3.39 23.51 -3.36
CA ARG A 40 -2.55 24.48 -2.65
C ARG A 40 -1.06 24.15 -2.77
N LEU A 41 -0.72 22.86 -2.93
CA LEU A 41 0.66 22.38 -3.05
C LEU A 41 1.21 22.43 -4.48
N THR A 42 0.41 22.81 -5.47
CA THR A 42 0.85 22.74 -6.88
C THR A 42 2.02 23.66 -7.16
N GLU A 43 1.99 24.87 -6.61
CA GLU A 43 3.08 25.84 -6.73
C GLU A 43 3.84 26.02 -5.40
N LEU A 44 3.13 26.00 -4.26
CA LEU A 44 3.73 26.24 -2.96
C LEU A 44 4.83 25.21 -2.65
N LEU A 45 4.58 23.93 -2.87
CA LEU A 45 5.54 22.87 -2.51
C LEU A 45 6.88 23.04 -3.25
N PRO A 46 6.94 23.09 -4.60
CA PRO A 46 8.23 23.25 -5.27
C PRO A 46 8.90 24.58 -4.90
N GLN A 47 8.15 25.67 -4.71
CA GLN A 47 8.73 26.95 -4.31
C GLN A 47 9.33 26.89 -2.90
N ALA A 48 8.61 26.29 -1.94
CA ALA A 48 9.08 26.14 -0.56
C ALA A 48 10.31 25.22 -0.45
N LEU A 49 10.43 24.23 -1.34
CA LEU A 49 11.59 23.33 -1.40
C LEU A 49 12.72 23.85 -2.29
N GLY A 50 12.58 25.00 -2.93
CA GLY A 50 13.57 25.54 -3.89
C GLY A 50 13.75 24.64 -5.10
N LEU A 51 12.69 23.99 -5.58
CA LEU A 51 12.71 23.09 -6.72
C LEU A 51 12.22 23.80 -7.99
N HIS A 52 12.95 23.59 -9.07
CA HIS A 52 12.62 24.05 -10.40
C HIS A 52 12.24 22.88 -11.33
N ASN A 53 11.77 23.20 -12.52
CA ASN A 53 11.46 22.19 -13.52
C ASN A 53 12.71 21.35 -13.86
N GLY A 54 12.60 20.03 -13.74
CA GLY A 54 13.73 19.11 -13.95
C GLY A 54 14.53 18.75 -12.70
N ASP A 55 14.30 19.38 -11.55
CA ASP A 55 15.07 19.11 -10.32
C ASP A 55 14.69 17.78 -9.64
N ALA A 56 13.40 17.45 -9.61
CA ALA A 56 12.88 16.30 -8.86
C ALA A 56 11.71 15.62 -9.58
N LYS A 57 11.42 14.38 -9.23
CA LYS A 57 10.17 13.68 -9.57
C LYS A 57 9.13 13.97 -8.50
N ILE A 58 7.98 14.52 -8.88
CA ILE A 58 6.89 14.79 -7.95
C ILE A 58 5.75 13.83 -8.24
N ILE A 59 5.45 12.95 -7.29
CA ILE A 59 4.39 11.95 -7.33
C ILE A 59 3.27 12.44 -6.43
N LYS A 60 2.05 12.48 -6.94
CA LYS A 60 0.89 12.99 -6.21
C LYS A 60 -0.27 12.00 -6.22
N ASN A 61 -0.84 11.77 -5.05
CA ASN A 61 -2.10 11.04 -4.89
C ASN A 61 -2.94 11.66 -3.76
N ALA A 62 -4.12 11.12 -3.49
CA ALA A 62 -4.95 11.55 -2.37
C ALA A 62 -4.24 11.25 -1.03
N GLY A 63 -3.84 12.29 -0.31
CA GLY A 63 -3.15 12.21 0.98
C GLY A 63 -1.64 12.03 0.91
N GLY A 64 -1.03 11.72 -0.25
CA GLY A 64 0.40 11.38 -0.33
C GLY A 64 0.72 10.00 0.24
N LEU A 65 -0.23 9.06 0.18
CA LEU A 65 -0.23 7.77 0.86
C LEU A 65 0.38 6.65 0.01
N VAL A 66 0.84 5.60 0.69
CA VAL A 66 1.04 4.26 0.15
C VAL A 66 0.07 3.33 0.87
N LEU A 67 -0.85 2.72 0.13
CA LEU A 67 -1.92 1.90 0.68
C LEU A 67 -1.62 0.39 0.63
N SER A 68 -0.75 -0.02 -0.30
CA SER A 68 -0.33 -1.43 -0.45
C SER A 68 1.02 -1.52 -1.16
N GLU A 69 1.63 -2.70 -1.15
CA GLU A 69 2.88 -2.97 -1.88
C GLU A 69 2.72 -2.78 -3.40
N GLY A 70 1.55 -3.11 -3.98
CA GLY A 70 1.24 -2.89 -5.39
C GLY A 70 0.71 -1.49 -5.73
N ASP A 71 0.80 -0.53 -4.83
CA ASP A 71 0.31 0.83 -5.02
C ASP A 71 1.03 1.55 -6.17
N SER A 72 0.29 2.34 -6.93
CA SER A 72 0.84 3.13 -8.05
C SER A 72 1.89 4.14 -7.60
N ALA A 73 1.86 4.60 -6.34
CA ALA A 73 2.90 5.43 -5.76
C ALA A 73 4.21 4.65 -5.61
N ILE A 74 4.16 3.42 -5.08
CA ILE A 74 5.32 2.52 -5.00
C ILE A 74 5.89 2.26 -6.39
N ARG A 75 5.06 1.88 -7.37
CA ARG A 75 5.49 1.67 -8.75
C ARG A 75 6.21 2.90 -9.29
N SER A 76 5.69 4.09 -9.06
CA SER A 76 6.28 5.35 -9.52
C SER A 76 7.63 5.64 -8.85
N LEU A 77 7.77 5.35 -7.56
CA LEU A 77 9.02 5.48 -6.82
C LEU A 77 10.07 4.48 -7.31
N LEU A 78 9.70 3.22 -7.55
CA LEU A 78 10.63 2.21 -8.11
C LEU A 78 11.12 2.62 -9.49
N VAL A 79 10.25 3.10 -10.38
CA VAL A 79 10.67 3.65 -11.69
C VAL A 79 11.61 4.85 -11.51
N ALA A 80 11.33 5.74 -10.56
CA ALA A 80 12.18 6.89 -10.29
C ALA A 80 13.59 6.47 -9.82
N VAL A 81 13.69 5.44 -8.99
CA VAL A 81 14.96 4.91 -8.49
C VAL A 81 15.71 4.16 -9.59
N TYR A 82 15.11 3.13 -10.18
CA TYR A 82 15.80 2.22 -11.08
C TYR A 82 16.05 2.80 -12.47
N GLU A 83 15.12 3.56 -13.02
CA GLU A 83 15.20 4.06 -14.39
C GLU A 83 15.64 5.53 -14.50
N LEU A 84 15.45 6.31 -13.43
CA LEU A 84 15.68 7.75 -13.48
C LEU A 84 16.77 8.22 -12.49
N GLY A 85 17.40 7.30 -11.76
CA GLY A 85 18.56 7.57 -10.93
C GLY A 85 18.25 8.38 -9.67
N VAL A 86 17.06 8.23 -9.10
CA VAL A 86 16.72 8.82 -7.80
C VAL A 86 17.46 8.09 -6.69
N GLU A 87 18.06 8.84 -5.77
CA GLU A 87 18.81 8.36 -4.61
C GLU A 87 18.13 8.76 -3.29
N GLU A 88 17.29 9.81 -3.32
CA GLU A 88 16.59 10.32 -2.14
C GLU A 88 15.08 10.44 -2.38
N ILE A 89 14.28 10.07 -1.39
CA ILE A 89 12.81 10.17 -1.42
C ILE A 89 12.35 10.99 -0.23
N MET A 90 11.56 12.02 -0.49
CA MET A 90 10.80 12.77 0.51
C MET A 90 9.35 12.35 0.49
N VAL A 91 8.80 11.93 1.62
CA VAL A 91 7.37 11.79 1.85
C VAL A 91 6.87 13.06 2.52
N VAL A 92 6.06 13.85 1.82
CA VAL A 92 5.63 15.16 2.30
C VAL A 92 4.10 15.21 2.41
N HIS A 93 3.59 15.10 3.63
CA HIS A 93 2.19 15.38 3.94
C HIS A 93 2.01 16.86 4.28
N HIS A 94 0.77 17.33 4.49
CA HIS A 94 0.52 18.76 4.72
C HIS A 94 -0.56 19.01 5.78
N SER A 95 -0.52 20.20 6.38
CA SER A 95 -1.56 20.66 7.31
C SER A 95 -2.92 20.81 6.62
N ALA A 96 -4.00 20.59 7.34
CA ALA A 96 -5.38 20.69 6.84
C ALA A 96 -5.63 19.87 5.55
N CYS A 97 -5.09 18.65 5.49
CA CYS A 97 -5.30 17.73 4.37
C CYS A 97 -6.73 17.21 4.34
N GLY A 98 -7.35 17.21 3.14
CA GLY A 98 -8.69 16.66 2.96
C GLY A 98 -8.78 15.15 3.22
N ALA A 99 -7.65 14.42 3.14
CA ALA A 99 -7.59 12.99 3.47
C ALA A 99 -7.52 12.74 4.99
N CYS A 100 -7.29 13.78 5.80
CA CYS A 100 -7.37 13.66 7.27
C CYS A 100 -8.83 13.56 7.70
N HIS A 101 -9.16 12.47 8.41
CA HIS A 101 -10.53 12.11 8.79
C HIS A 101 -11.49 11.80 7.62
N MET A 102 -10.95 11.55 6.42
CA MET A 102 -11.74 11.05 5.31
C MET A 102 -12.22 9.63 5.61
N SER A 103 -13.51 9.35 5.44
CA SER A 103 -14.10 8.04 5.68
C SER A 103 -15.01 7.62 4.54
N TYR A 104 -15.16 6.32 4.36
CA TYR A 104 -16.11 5.77 3.39
C TYR A 104 -17.54 6.19 3.67
N ASP A 105 -17.93 6.26 4.94
CA ASP A 105 -19.28 6.68 5.34
C ASP A 105 -19.61 8.10 4.88
N ALA A 106 -18.61 8.99 4.84
CA ALA A 106 -18.75 10.33 4.28
C ALA A 106 -18.81 10.33 2.74
N PHE A 107 -18.12 9.41 2.08
CA PHE A 107 -18.11 9.28 0.61
C PHE A 107 -19.41 8.70 0.07
N ARG A 108 -19.95 7.70 0.73
CA ARG A 108 -21.10 6.91 0.28
C ARG A 108 -22.32 7.76 -0.14
N PRO A 109 -22.79 8.74 0.65
CA PRO A 109 -23.86 9.62 0.25
C PRO A 109 -23.56 10.40 -1.05
N HIS A 110 -22.34 10.91 -1.18
CA HIS A 110 -21.94 11.69 -2.37
C HIS A 110 -21.94 10.85 -3.64
N MET A 111 -21.55 9.56 -3.56
CA MET A 111 -21.61 8.64 -4.69
C MET A 111 -23.07 8.38 -5.12
N LEU A 112 -23.97 8.16 -4.15
CA LEU A 112 -25.40 8.00 -4.42
C LEU A 112 -26.01 9.25 -5.06
N GLU A 113 -25.68 10.44 -4.57
CA GLU A 113 -26.12 11.72 -5.14
C GLU A 113 -25.65 11.92 -6.57
N ARG A 114 -24.47 11.37 -6.93
CA ARG A 114 -23.89 11.38 -8.28
C ARG A 114 -24.43 10.28 -9.18
N GLY A 115 -25.36 9.45 -8.70
CA GLY A 115 -26.08 8.46 -9.49
C GLY A 115 -25.48 7.06 -9.50
N ILE A 116 -24.51 6.77 -8.61
CA ILE A 116 -24.06 5.38 -8.40
C ILE A 116 -25.16 4.61 -7.70
N SER A 117 -25.48 3.42 -8.21
CA SER A 117 -26.55 2.60 -7.65
C SER A 117 -26.17 1.97 -6.30
N ARG A 118 -27.17 1.61 -5.50
CA ARG A 118 -26.92 0.92 -4.23
C ARG A 118 -26.34 -0.46 -4.43
N GLU A 119 -26.73 -1.13 -5.50
CA GLU A 119 -26.23 -2.44 -5.92
C GLU A 119 -24.73 -2.36 -6.26
N THR A 120 -24.34 -1.38 -7.08
CA THR A 120 -22.92 -1.14 -7.40
C THR A 120 -22.10 -0.84 -6.15
N LEU A 121 -22.66 -0.04 -5.22
CA LEU A 121 -21.93 0.25 -3.97
C LEU A 121 -21.76 -1.01 -3.12
N ALA A 122 -22.80 -1.85 -3.00
CA ALA A 122 -22.73 -3.10 -2.26
C ALA A 122 -21.65 -4.05 -2.84
N GLU A 123 -21.59 -4.19 -4.17
CA GLU A 123 -20.54 -4.97 -4.84
C GLU A 123 -19.12 -4.45 -4.53
N TRP A 124 -18.94 -3.13 -4.48
CA TRP A 124 -17.63 -2.54 -4.15
C TRP A 124 -17.33 -2.56 -2.66
N GLU A 125 -18.35 -2.51 -1.80
CA GLU A 125 -18.21 -2.72 -0.35
C GLU A 125 -17.68 -4.13 -0.06
N GLU A 126 -18.18 -5.15 -0.73
CA GLU A 126 -17.66 -6.53 -0.67
C GLU A 126 -16.20 -6.63 -1.14
N ARG A 127 -15.79 -5.82 -2.10
CA ARG A 127 -14.40 -5.72 -2.58
C ARG A 127 -13.50 -4.84 -1.71
N GLY A 128 -13.99 -4.34 -0.58
CA GLY A 128 -13.21 -3.57 0.38
C GLY A 128 -13.00 -2.10 0.02
N VAL A 129 -13.87 -1.51 -0.81
CA VAL A 129 -13.80 -0.08 -1.15
C VAL A 129 -13.83 0.82 0.09
N ALA A 130 -14.53 0.40 1.14
CA ALA A 130 -14.60 1.12 2.39
C ALA A 130 -13.18 1.36 2.96
N TYR A 131 -12.39 0.30 3.10
CA TYR A 131 -11.00 0.42 3.55
C TYR A 131 -10.11 1.20 2.56
N TRP A 132 -10.28 0.97 1.27
CA TRP A 132 -9.47 1.64 0.23
C TRP A 132 -9.71 3.15 0.17
N LEU A 133 -10.91 3.63 0.54
CA LEU A 133 -11.27 5.05 0.58
C LEU A 133 -11.06 5.69 1.97
N GLU A 134 -10.63 4.92 2.99
CA GLU A 134 -10.28 5.51 4.28
C GLU A 134 -9.04 6.39 4.16
N GLY A 135 -9.09 7.51 4.88
CA GLY A 135 -7.94 8.40 5.01
C GLY A 135 -7.09 8.07 6.23
N PHE A 136 -6.61 9.10 6.89
CA PHE A 136 -5.83 8.97 8.11
C PHE A 136 -6.40 9.90 9.19
N HIS A 137 -6.06 9.65 10.47
CA HIS A 137 -6.52 10.46 11.60
C HIS A 137 -5.43 11.36 12.19
N ASP A 138 -4.16 11.00 11.97
CA ASP A 138 -2.99 11.73 12.44
C ASP A 138 -1.97 11.90 11.31
N THR A 139 -1.58 13.13 11.03
CA THR A 139 -0.72 13.47 9.89
C THR A 139 0.68 12.90 10.05
N GLU A 140 1.29 13.01 11.24
CA GLU A 140 2.65 12.51 11.47
C GLU A 140 2.69 10.99 11.49
N ALA A 141 1.71 10.33 12.12
CA ALA A 141 1.60 8.89 12.09
C ALA A 141 1.41 8.36 10.66
N SER A 142 0.68 9.10 9.81
CA SER A 142 0.53 8.78 8.39
C SER A 142 1.84 8.94 7.62
N VAL A 143 2.63 9.98 7.90
CA VAL A 143 3.99 10.13 7.35
C VAL A 143 4.85 8.94 7.73
N ARG A 144 4.90 8.57 9.02
CA ARG A 144 5.70 7.43 9.50
C ARG A 144 5.32 6.12 8.81
N ARG A 145 4.02 5.85 8.68
CA ARG A 145 3.53 4.65 7.96
C ARG A 145 3.95 4.65 6.50
N THR A 146 3.81 5.76 5.81
CA THR A 146 4.17 5.88 4.39
C THR A 146 5.69 5.73 4.19
N VAL A 147 6.51 6.36 5.05
CA VAL A 147 7.97 6.20 5.04
C VAL A 147 8.36 4.75 5.29
N SER A 148 7.76 4.11 6.29
CA SER A 148 7.99 2.70 6.59
C SER A 148 7.62 1.81 5.41
N ALA A 149 6.43 2.00 4.81
CA ALA A 149 5.99 1.22 3.64
C ALA A 149 6.95 1.35 2.45
N VAL A 150 7.52 2.53 2.21
CA VAL A 150 8.53 2.73 1.14
C VAL A 150 9.85 2.06 1.50
N ARG A 151 10.38 2.26 2.72
CA ARG A 151 11.67 1.69 3.18
C ARG A 151 11.68 0.18 3.23
N THR A 152 10.58 -0.42 3.67
CA THR A 152 10.47 -1.88 3.88
C THR A 152 10.02 -2.62 2.63
N HIS A 153 9.63 -1.90 1.57
CA HIS A 153 9.21 -2.55 0.34
C HIS A 153 10.32 -3.47 -0.22
N PRO A 154 10.01 -4.74 -0.56
CA PRO A 154 11.03 -5.72 -0.96
C PRO A 154 11.89 -5.30 -2.16
N LEU A 155 11.32 -4.50 -3.07
CA LEU A 155 12.01 -4.01 -4.26
C LEU A 155 12.67 -2.64 -4.06
N MET A 156 12.61 -2.02 -2.89
CA MET A 156 13.28 -0.74 -2.63
C MET A 156 14.72 -1.00 -2.20
N PRO A 157 15.72 -0.43 -2.93
CA PRO A 157 17.12 -0.58 -2.56
C PRO A 157 17.40 0.04 -1.18
N LYS A 158 18.26 -0.60 -0.40
CA LYS A 158 18.56 -0.17 0.98
C LYS A 158 19.45 1.09 1.07
N ASP A 159 20.10 1.46 -0.02
CA ASP A 159 20.92 2.67 -0.16
C ASP A 159 20.10 3.91 -0.54
N VAL A 160 18.80 3.76 -0.83
CA VAL A 160 17.89 4.90 -1.06
C VAL A 160 17.49 5.51 0.28
N THR A 161 17.79 6.78 0.44
CA THR A 161 17.38 7.55 1.64
C THR A 161 15.91 7.93 1.54
N VAL A 162 15.10 7.58 2.54
CA VAL A 162 13.67 7.96 2.60
C VAL A 162 13.41 8.73 3.89
N ARG A 163 12.91 9.96 3.78
CA ARG A 163 12.62 10.84 4.94
C ARG A 163 11.18 11.38 4.88
N GLY A 164 10.59 11.63 6.04
CA GLY A 164 9.22 12.09 6.20
C GLY A 164 9.11 13.54 6.65
N PHE A 165 8.14 14.27 6.11
CA PHE A 165 7.93 15.69 6.40
C PHE A 165 6.45 16.05 6.44
N VAL A 166 6.13 17.11 7.18
CA VAL A 166 4.86 17.82 7.11
C VAL A 166 5.12 19.26 6.64
N ILE A 167 4.45 19.69 5.59
CA ILE A 167 4.48 21.07 5.11
C ILE A 167 3.21 21.81 5.56
N ASP A 168 3.36 23.02 6.05
CA ASP A 168 2.22 23.90 6.29
C ASP A 168 1.65 24.39 4.96
N SER A 169 0.38 24.12 4.70
CA SER A 169 -0.27 24.39 3.42
C SER A 169 -0.55 25.87 3.15
N VAL A 170 -0.24 26.76 4.09
CA VAL A 170 -0.39 28.22 3.97
C VAL A 170 0.96 28.90 3.83
N THR A 171 1.90 28.57 4.72
CA THR A 171 3.19 29.26 4.81
C THR A 171 4.33 28.56 4.07
N GLY A 172 4.17 27.28 3.76
CA GLY A 172 5.23 26.45 3.19
C GLY A 172 6.29 26.01 4.23
N ALA A 173 6.08 26.29 5.52
CA ALA A 173 7.01 25.83 6.57
C ALA A 173 7.07 24.30 6.56
N LEU A 174 8.29 23.74 6.46
CA LEU A 174 8.54 22.32 6.40
C LEU A 174 9.10 21.82 7.73
N THR A 175 8.45 20.82 8.32
CA THR A 175 8.89 20.17 9.56
C THR A 175 9.20 18.71 9.24
N GLU A 176 10.39 18.26 9.64
CA GLU A 176 10.74 16.84 9.54
C GLU A 176 10.04 16.04 10.63
N VAL A 177 9.55 14.86 10.25
CA VAL A 177 8.94 13.88 11.15
C VAL A 177 9.98 12.82 11.46
N ASP A 178 10.23 12.57 12.73
CA ASP A 178 11.08 11.46 13.15
C ASP A 178 10.46 10.13 12.72
N CYS A 179 11.18 9.43 11.85
CA CYS A 179 10.81 8.14 11.28
C CYS A 179 11.95 7.16 11.55
N PRO A 180 12.00 6.53 12.72
CA PRO A 180 13.06 5.58 13.07
C PRO A 180 13.13 4.44 12.07
N ASP A 181 14.34 3.98 11.75
CA ASP A 181 14.59 2.95 10.73
C ASP A 181 14.08 1.56 11.15
N GLU A 182 13.89 1.36 12.44
CA GLU A 182 13.21 0.21 13.00
C GLU A 182 12.05 0.71 13.86
N ALA A 183 10.85 0.17 13.63
CA ALA A 183 9.79 0.30 14.60
C ALA A 183 10.24 -0.43 15.87
N CYS A 184 10.87 0.31 16.80
CA CYS A 184 11.12 -0.18 18.14
C CYS A 184 9.75 -0.38 18.79
N HIS A 185 9.16 -1.57 18.63
CA HIS A 185 7.96 -2.00 19.31
C HIS A 185 8.30 -2.43 20.75
N CYS A 186 9.13 -1.64 21.44
CA CYS A 186 9.09 -1.65 22.89
C CYS A 186 7.80 -0.92 23.27
N GLY A 187 6.85 -1.62 23.87
CA GLY A 187 5.59 -1.05 24.36
C GLY A 187 5.77 -0.04 25.51
N CYS A 188 6.67 0.91 25.34
CA CYS A 188 6.86 2.05 26.21
C CYS A 188 5.84 3.12 25.83
N GLY A 189 4.63 3.01 26.35
CA GLY A 189 3.64 4.07 26.31
C GLY A 189 4.23 5.35 26.89
N GLY A 190 4.41 6.33 26.03
CA GLY A 190 4.52 7.76 26.28
C GLY A 190 5.22 8.22 27.56
N HIS A 191 6.55 8.30 27.54
CA HIS A 191 7.29 9.28 28.32
C HIS A 191 8.35 9.89 27.42
N HIS A 192 8.07 11.07 26.89
CA HIS A 192 9.06 11.97 26.36
C HIS A 192 9.88 12.54 27.49
N GLY A 193 11.13 12.22 27.54
CA GLY A 193 12.11 12.82 28.44
C GLY A 193 13.23 11.85 28.81
N GLU A 194 14.42 12.14 28.28
CA GLU A 194 15.72 11.58 28.61
C GLU A 194 16.07 10.19 28.10
N GLU A 195 16.95 10.20 27.12
CA GLU A 195 17.88 9.14 26.64
C GLU A 195 17.40 7.69 26.76
N CYS A 196 16.83 7.18 25.67
CA CYS A 196 16.77 5.74 25.44
C CYS A 196 18.23 5.25 25.21
N GLY A 197 18.87 4.80 26.27
CA GLY A 197 20.22 4.26 26.27
C GLY A 197 20.29 2.86 25.65
N CYS A 198 19.94 2.74 24.36
CA CYS A 198 20.21 1.55 23.56
C CYS A 198 21.60 1.66 22.88
N GLY A 199 22.57 2.24 23.57
CA GLY A 199 23.98 2.25 23.21
C GLY A 199 24.62 0.94 23.63
N GLY A 200 25.29 0.29 22.67
CA GLY A 200 25.84 -1.05 22.71
C GLY A 200 26.56 -1.44 24.01
N HIS A 201 26.17 -2.57 24.50
CA HIS A 201 27.00 -3.42 25.32
C HIS A 201 26.99 -4.83 24.76
N GLU A 202 28.16 -5.29 24.43
CA GLU A 202 28.47 -6.72 24.33
C GLU A 202 28.06 -7.40 25.63
N GLU A 203 27.45 -8.61 25.50
CA GLU A 203 26.97 -9.52 26.53
C GLU A 203 25.48 -9.43 26.87
N GLY A 204 24.76 -10.40 26.37
CA GLY A 204 23.42 -10.87 26.57
C GLY A 204 22.68 -10.49 27.85
N HIS A 205 21.74 -9.58 27.74
CA HIS A 205 20.57 -9.57 28.63
C HIS A 205 19.38 -9.02 27.86
N GLY A 206 18.34 -9.89 27.72
CA GLY A 206 17.07 -9.55 27.11
C GLY A 206 16.34 -8.43 27.85
N CYS A 207 15.74 -7.53 27.09
CA CYS A 207 14.89 -6.46 27.60
C CYS A 207 13.51 -6.96 28.09
N CYS A 208 13.49 -7.85 29.08
CA CYS A 208 12.30 -8.23 29.85
C CYS A 208 12.70 -8.52 31.28
N GLY A 209 13.01 -7.48 32.04
CA GLY A 209 13.30 -7.54 33.48
C GLY A 209 12.12 -7.03 34.31
N GLY A 210 11.63 -7.86 35.23
CA GLY A 210 10.40 -7.76 35.95
C GLY A 210 10.29 -6.58 36.93
N GLY A 211 9.04 -6.23 37.17
CA GLY A 211 8.55 -5.44 38.30
C GLY A 211 7.19 -6.03 38.71
N GLU A 212 7.08 -6.43 39.98
CA GLU A 212 5.92 -7.10 40.55
C GLU A 212 4.67 -6.19 40.59
N GLY A 213 3.50 -6.77 40.23
CA GLY A 213 2.21 -6.15 40.52
C GLY A 213 1.04 -6.63 39.65
N HIS A 214 0.35 -7.67 40.11
CA HIS A 214 -1.06 -8.06 39.92
C HIS A 214 -1.72 -8.06 38.50
N GLY A 215 -1.85 -9.26 37.94
CA GLY A 215 -3.08 -9.90 37.47
C GLY A 215 -3.74 -9.39 36.21
N HIS A 216 -3.52 -10.06 35.08
CA HIS A 216 -4.49 -10.72 34.22
C HIS A 216 -3.72 -11.36 33.05
N GLY A 217 -4.05 -12.63 32.76
CA GLY A 217 -3.24 -13.52 31.96
C GLY A 217 -3.13 -13.14 30.48
N HIS A 218 -1.90 -13.07 30.02
CA HIS A 218 -1.55 -13.23 28.60
C HIS A 218 -0.35 -14.19 28.55
N GLY A 219 -0.48 -15.24 27.75
CA GLY A 219 0.48 -16.31 27.65
C GLY A 219 1.87 -15.83 27.23
N HIS A 220 2.86 -16.21 28.00
CA HIS A 220 4.27 -15.93 27.71
C HIS A 220 4.80 -16.92 26.65
N CYS A 221 5.42 -16.39 25.59
CA CYS A 221 6.25 -17.16 24.71
C CYS A 221 7.60 -17.45 25.37
N HIS A 222 7.78 -18.63 25.95
CA HIS A 222 9.10 -19.15 26.31
C HIS A 222 9.62 -20.05 25.19
N GLY A 223 10.69 -19.66 24.54
CA GLY A 223 11.41 -20.49 23.58
C GLY A 223 12.88 -20.09 23.52
N HIS A 224 13.74 -20.91 24.14
CA HIS A 224 15.19 -20.83 23.96
C HIS A 224 15.56 -21.40 22.59
N GLY A 225 16.25 -20.64 21.75
CA GLY A 225 16.85 -21.13 20.50
C GLY A 225 17.58 -20.01 19.78
N HIS A 226 18.89 -20.08 19.73
CA HIS A 226 19.74 -19.23 18.92
C HIS A 226 19.46 -19.49 17.43
N GLY A 227 18.85 -18.54 16.74
CA GLY A 227 18.62 -18.50 15.31
C GLY A 227 18.00 -17.15 15.00
N GLU A 228 18.37 -16.54 13.93
CA GLU A 228 17.84 -15.27 13.43
C GLU A 228 16.29 -15.32 13.40
N GLY A 229 15.67 -14.96 14.51
CA GLY A 229 14.23 -15.06 14.71
C GLY A 229 13.60 -13.70 14.57
N GLU A 230 12.87 -13.48 13.49
CA GLU A 230 11.90 -12.38 13.40
C GLU A 230 10.97 -12.44 14.62
N CYS A 231 10.76 -11.30 15.27
CA CYS A 231 9.84 -11.18 16.41
C CYS A 231 8.42 -11.60 15.96
N CYS A 232 7.73 -12.36 16.78
CA CYS A 232 6.43 -12.97 16.45
C CYS A 232 5.36 -11.94 16.04
N HIS A 233 5.44 -10.70 16.49
CA HIS A 233 4.54 -9.61 16.07
C HIS A 233 4.83 -9.17 14.63
N HIS A 234 6.09 -9.05 14.23
CA HIS A 234 6.48 -8.67 12.89
C HIS A 234 6.10 -9.75 11.85
N ALA A 235 6.25 -11.01 12.22
CA ALA A 235 5.78 -12.13 11.42
C ALA A 235 4.26 -12.11 11.23
N ALA A 236 3.50 -11.76 12.27
CA ALA A 236 2.04 -11.66 12.18
C ALA A 236 1.57 -10.51 11.28
N GLU A 237 2.24 -9.35 11.31
CA GLU A 237 1.91 -8.20 10.45
C GLU A 237 2.25 -8.49 8.97
N LYS A 238 3.41 -9.05 8.68
CA LYS A 238 3.77 -9.49 7.32
C LYS A 238 2.80 -10.54 6.79
N THR A 239 2.43 -11.48 7.63
CA THR A 239 1.44 -12.50 7.28
C THR A 239 0.07 -11.87 7.04
N ALA A 240 -0.37 -10.95 7.90
CA ALA A 240 -1.64 -10.24 7.73
C ALA A 240 -1.71 -9.47 6.42
N ALA A 241 -0.65 -8.73 6.08
CA ALA A 241 -0.56 -8.00 4.81
C ALA A 241 -0.59 -8.93 3.59
N ARG A 242 0.12 -10.07 3.67
CA ARG A 242 0.10 -11.09 2.60
C ARG A 242 -1.28 -11.72 2.45
N VAL A 243 -1.91 -12.12 3.54
CA VAL A 243 -3.26 -12.72 3.53
C VAL A 243 -4.28 -11.74 2.96
N ASP A 244 -4.24 -10.48 3.34
CA ASP A 244 -5.14 -9.44 2.80
C ASP A 244 -4.94 -9.23 1.30
N ALA A 245 -3.69 -9.15 0.84
CA ALA A 245 -3.36 -9.02 -0.59
C ALA A 245 -3.79 -10.25 -1.41
N MET A 246 -3.53 -11.45 -0.90
CA MET A 246 -3.93 -12.69 -1.57
C MET A 246 -5.45 -12.88 -1.55
N SER A 247 -6.14 -12.49 -0.48
CA SER A 247 -7.60 -12.48 -0.44
C SER A 247 -8.20 -11.52 -1.46
N TRP A 248 -7.61 -10.35 -1.64
CA TRP A 248 -8.03 -9.41 -2.67
C TRP A 248 -7.86 -9.98 -4.10
N ALA A 249 -6.74 -10.62 -4.38
CA ALA A 249 -6.51 -11.31 -5.66
C ALA A 249 -7.51 -12.45 -5.88
N PHE A 250 -7.74 -13.27 -4.84
CA PHE A 250 -8.71 -14.35 -4.83
C PHE A 250 -10.13 -13.85 -5.13
N ASP A 251 -10.59 -12.81 -4.43
CA ASP A 251 -11.92 -12.24 -4.60
C ASP A 251 -12.13 -11.70 -6.01
N ARG A 252 -11.13 -11.03 -6.58
CA ARG A 252 -11.17 -10.50 -7.95
C ARG A 252 -11.29 -11.60 -9.00
N VAL A 253 -10.43 -12.60 -8.91
CA VAL A 253 -10.43 -13.71 -9.87
C VAL A 253 -11.72 -14.52 -9.75
N SER A 254 -12.18 -14.81 -8.53
CA SER A 254 -13.45 -15.49 -8.28
C SER A 254 -14.65 -14.73 -8.85
N ALA A 255 -14.70 -13.41 -8.64
CA ALA A 255 -15.79 -12.56 -9.15
C ALA A 255 -15.87 -12.55 -10.70
N VAL A 256 -14.73 -12.67 -11.36
CA VAL A 256 -14.68 -12.78 -12.85
C VAL A 256 -15.20 -14.13 -13.34
N LEU A 257 -14.93 -15.20 -12.58
CA LEU A 257 -15.35 -16.57 -12.96
C LEU A 257 -16.80 -16.88 -12.64
N HIS A 258 -17.32 -16.36 -11.53
CA HIS A 258 -18.65 -16.66 -11.03
C HIS A 258 -19.76 -16.60 -12.09
N PRO A 259 -19.85 -15.59 -13.00
CA PRO A 259 -20.89 -15.53 -14.02
C PRO A 259 -20.85 -16.66 -15.06
N TYR A 260 -19.75 -17.38 -15.18
CA TYR A 260 -19.53 -18.45 -16.17
C TYR A 260 -19.69 -19.84 -15.58
N LEU A 261 -19.56 -19.98 -14.27
CA LEU A 261 -19.56 -21.27 -13.57
C LEU A 261 -20.80 -21.48 -12.67
N ASP A 262 -21.61 -20.43 -12.45
CA ASP A 262 -22.78 -20.50 -11.58
C ASP A 262 -23.90 -21.33 -12.21
N GLY A 263 -24.14 -22.51 -11.65
CA GLY A 263 -25.33 -23.35 -11.89
C GLY A 263 -25.25 -24.40 -12.98
N SER A 264 -24.14 -24.64 -13.66
CA SER A 264 -24.00 -25.77 -14.59
C SER A 264 -22.93 -26.76 -14.12
N GLU A 265 -23.33 -28.05 -13.96
CA GLU A 265 -22.40 -29.13 -13.66
C GLU A 265 -21.35 -29.35 -14.78
N ASP A 266 -21.61 -28.87 -16.02
CA ASP A 266 -20.72 -28.97 -17.18
C ASP A 266 -20.92 -27.75 -18.13
N PRO A 267 -20.14 -26.66 -18.01
CA PRO A 267 -20.20 -25.53 -18.91
C PRO A 267 -19.77 -25.91 -20.33
N ASP A 268 -20.47 -25.42 -21.32
CA ASP A 268 -20.14 -25.69 -22.74
C ASP A 268 -18.83 -25.01 -23.18
N ALA A 269 -18.27 -25.46 -24.31
CA ALA A 269 -16.98 -24.95 -24.82
C ALA A 269 -17.01 -23.44 -25.11
N GLU A 270 -18.16 -22.88 -25.48
CA GLU A 270 -18.30 -21.45 -25.75
C GLU A 270 -18.23 -20.64 -24.46
N THR A 271 -18.87 -21.12 -23.37
CA THR A 271 -18.82 -20.52 -22.03
C THR A 271 -17.41 -20.57 -21.46
N LEU A 272 -16.70 -21.72 -21.60
CA LEU A 272 -15.31 -21.85 -21.18
C LEU A 272 -14.36 -20.92 -21.95
N ALA A 273 -14.57 -20.74 -23.25
CA ALA A 273 -13.78 -19.80 -24.05
C ALA A 273 -14.04 -18.32 -23.64
N LYS A 274 -15.26 -17.98 -23.24
CA LYS A 274 -15.57 -16.64 -22.68
C LYS A 274 -14.91 -16.43 -21.32
N ALA A 275 -14.95 -17.43 -20.46
CA ALA A 275 -14.27 -17.41 -19.15
C ALA A 275 -12.75 -17.24 -19.31
N ALA A 276 -12.12 -18.00 -20.22
CA ALA A 276 -10.68 -17.87 -20.50
C ALA A 276 -10.29 -16.45 -20.92
N ARG A 277 -11.05 -15.83 -21.82
CA ARG A 277 -10.82 -14.43 -22.24
C ARG A 277 -11.04 -13.44 -21.11
N ALA A 278 -12.01 -13.65 -20.24
CA ALA A 278 -12.26 -12.80 -19.10
C ALA A 278 -11.12 -12.87 -18.07
N LEU A 279 -10.39 -13.98 -17.99
CA LEU A 279 -9.24 -14.19 -17.13
C LEU A 279 -7.92 -13.61 -17.69
N GLU A 280 -7.83 -13.31 -18.99
CA GLU A 280 -6.60 -12.78 -19.60
C GLU A 280 -6.01 -11.56 -18.85
N PRO A 281 -6.80 -10.57 -18.38
CA PRO A 281 -6.28 -9.43 -17.63
C PRO A 281 -5.81 -9.75 -16.20
N PHE A 282 -6.05 -10.97 -15.70
CA PHE A 282 -5.80 -11.38 -14.30
C PHE A 282 -4.67 -12.42 -14.18
N GLN A 283 -3.82 -12.55 -15.20
CA GLN A 283 -2.73 -13.55 -15.21
C GLN A 283 -1.76 -13.36 -14.05
N GLU A 284 -1.42 -12.12 -13.71
CA GLU A 284 -0.50 -11.82 -12.60
C GLU A 284 -1.10 -12.25 -11.25
N GLU A 285 -2.40 -12.00 -11.02
CA GLU A 285 -3.10 -12.44 -9.82
C GLU A 285 -3.20 -13.97 -9.73
N ILE A 286 -3.47 -14.62 -10.85
CA ILE A 286 -3.56 -16.09 -10.94
C ILE A 286 -2.19 -16.72 -10.63
N GLU A 287 -1.11 -16.21 -11.20
CA GLU A 287 0.24 -16.66 -10.93
C GLU A 287 0.65 -16.44 -9.47
N ALA A 288 0.27 -15.30 -8.88
CA ALA A 288 0.52 -15.00 -7.47
C ALA A 288 -0.22 -15.98 -6.53
N LEU A 289 -1.49 -16.29 -6.83
CA LEU A 289 -2.30 -17.25 -6.08
C LEU A 289 -1.76 -18.68 -6.20
N ASP A 290 -1.35 -19.11 -7.40
CA ASP A 290 -0.74 -20.42 -7.63
C ASP A 290 0.60 -20.54 -6.88
N TYR A 291 1.44 -19.51 -6.93
CA TYR A 291 2.68 -19.47 -6.13
C TYR A 291 2.39 -19.51 -4.63
N TYR A 292 1.41 -18.74 -4.16
CA TYR A 292 1.03 -18.69 -2.75
C TYR A 292 0.63 -20.08 -2.22
N GLN A 293 -0.14 -20.84 -3.01
CA GLN A 293 -0.51 -22.21 -2.67
C GLN A 293 0.70 -23.16 -2.69
N ARG A 294 1.47 -23.18 -3.80
CA ARG A 294 2.57 -24.16 -4.02
C ARG A 294 3.78 -23.91 -3.14
N SER A 295 4.04 -22.68 -2.72
CA SER A 295 5.17 -22.34 -1.85
C SER A 295 4.97 -22.80 -0.40
N GLY A 296 3.78 -23.25 -0.02
CA GLY A 296 3.41 -23.60 1.34
C GLY A 296 3.19 -22.39 2.25
N LEU A 297 3.14 -21.17 1.70
CA LEU A 297 2.82 -19.94 2.44
C LEU A 297 1.37 -19.97 2.89
N TRP A 298 0.45 -20.42 2.05
CA TRP A 298 -0.96 -20.54 2.38
C TRP A 298 -1.17 -21.40 3.65
N GLN A 299 -0.53 -22.55 3.72
CA GLN A 299 -0.65 -23.47 4.87
C GLN A 299 -0.19 -22.81 6.17
N LYS A 300 0.95 -22.08 6.13
CA LYS A 300 1.49 -21.36 7.29
C LYS A 300 0.57 -20.24 7.74
N ASP A 301 -0.01 -19.53 6.79
CA ASP A 301 -0.88 -18.40 7.06
C ASP A 301 -2.23 -18.87 7.61
N PHE A 302 -2.76 -19.96 7.08
CA PHE A 302 -3.95 -20.64 7.59
C PHE A 302 -3.77 -21.09 9.04
N GLU A 303 -2.65 -21.76 9.36
CA GLU A 303 -2.31 -22.16 10.72
C GLU A 303 -2.16 -20.97 11.69
N MET A 304 -1.66 -19.84 11.20
CA MET A 304 -1.58 -18.61 11.99
C MET A 304 -2.95 -17.98 12.25
N ASP A 305 -3.85 -18.04 11.29
CA ASP A 305 -5.22 -17.54 11.43
C ASP A 305 -6.03 -18.43 12.39
N GLU A 306 -5.96 -19.74 12.23
CA GLU A 306 -6.58 -20.72 13.14
C GLU A 306 -6.08 -20.56 14.59
N ALA A 307 -4.81 -20.23 14.75
CA ALA A 307 -4.23 -19.94 16.06
C ALA A 307 -4.63 -18.57 16.64
N GLY A 308 -5.46 -17.79 15.94
CA GLY A 308 -5.91 -16.47 16.36
C GLY A 308 -4.80 -15.41 16.42
N LYS A 309 -3.72 -15.61 15.65
CA LYS A 309 -2.53 -14.73 15.65
C LYS A 309 -2.63 -13.58 14.64
N LEU A 310 -3.61 -13.63 13.74
CA LEU A 310 -3.82 -12.56 12.75
C LEU A 310 -4.84 -11.53 13.24
N PRO A 311 -4.68 -10.23 12.89
CA PRO A 311 -5.59 -9.17 13.26
C PRO A 311 -7.02 -9.42 12.75
N SER A 312 -8.04 -9.02 13.50
CA SER A 312 -9.45 -9.24 13.13
C SER A 312 -9.92 -8.43 11.92
N GLY A 313 -9.22 -7.38 11.52
CA GLY A 313 -9.63 -6.43 10.48
C GLY A 313 -9.13 -6.73 9.06
N ILE A 314 -8.52 -7.90 8.79
CA ILE A 314 -8.03 -8.27 7.46
C ILE A 314 -9.01 -9.21 6.73
N ARG A 315 -8.94 -9.21 5.39
CA ARG A 315 -9.66 -10.19 4.57
C ARG A 315 -9.06 -11.57 4.74
N ARG A 316 -9.90 -12.60 4.66
CA ARG A 316 -9.52 -14.00 4.86
C ARG A 316 -10.12 -14.93 3.81
N SER A 317 -10.71 -14.39 2.74
CA SER A 317 -11.38 -15.19 1.72
C SER A 317 -10.47 -16.26 1.11
N VAL A 318 -9.18 -15.94 0.93
CA VAL A 318 -8.19 -16.89 0.40
C VAL A 318 -7.86 -18.02 1.39
N LEU A 319 -8.14 -17.84 2.67
CA LEU A 319 -7.87 -18.86 3.71
C LEU A 319 -9.03 -19.85 3.91
N SER A 320 -10.04 -19.86 3.05
CA SER A 320 -11.06 -20.92 3.07
C SER A 320 -10.42 -22.27 2.72
N GLU A 321 -10.82 -23.32 3.44
CA GLU A 321 -10.16 -24.66 3.43
C GLU A 321 -10.02 -25.23 2.03
N ASP A 322 -11.05 -25.10 1.17
CA ASP A 322 -11.05 -25.60 -0.20
C ASP A 322 -11.09 -24.48 -1.27
N GLY A 323 -11.31 -23.23 -0.89
CA GLY A 323 -11.63 -22.16 -1.83
C GLY A 323 -10.51 -21.87 -2.84
N LEU A 324 -9.29 -21.71 -2.38
CA LEU A 324 -8.15 -21.42 -3.24
C LEU A 324 -7.82 -22.61 -4.15
N TYR A 325 -7.88 -23.83 -3.62
CA TYR A 325 -7.62 -25.03 -4.40
C TYR A 325 -8.65 -25.19 -5.53
N ASN A 326 -9.94 -25.06 -5.21
CA ASN A 326 -11.01 -25.18 -6.17
C ASN A 326 -10.92 -24.12 -7.27
N LEU A 327 -10.66 -22.87 -6.90
CA LEU A 327 -10.49 -21.77 -7.86
C LEU A 327 -9.36 -22.05 -8.85
N LEU A 328 -8.20 -22.49 -8.38
CA LEU A 328 -7.05 -22.78 -9.26
C LEU A 328 -7.27 -24.01 -10.13
N ASP A 329 -7.96 -25.03 -9.64
CA ASP A 329 -8.33 -26.23 -10.43
C ASP A 329 -9.34 -25.89 -11.53
N GLU A 330 -10.36 -25.07 -11.25
CA GLU A 330 -11.30 -24.53 -12.21
C GLU A 330 -10.60 -23.73 -13.31
N ILE A 331 -9.71 -22.81 -12.93
CA ILE A 331 -8.88 -22.02 -13.87
C ILE A 331 -8.06 -22.94 -14.76
N GLY A 332 -7.40 -23.94 -14.16
CA GLY A 332 -6.60 -24.94 -14.89
C GLY A 332 -7.43 -25.73 -15.92
N SER A 333 -8.66 -26.05 -15.59
CA SER A 333 -9.60 -26.76 -16.47
C SER A 333 -10.06 -25.89 -17.65
N ILE A 334 -10.34 -24.60 -17.40
CA ILE A 334 -10.72 -23.62 -18.42
C ILE A 334 -9.62 -23.47 -19.47
N PHE A 335 -8.37 -23.28 -19.06
CA PHE A 335 -7.26 -23.09 -19.98
C PHE A 335 -6.86 -24.38 -20.74
N LYS A 336 -7.05 -25.56 -20.15
CA LYS A 336 -6.83 -26.84 -20.85
C LYS A 336 -7.82 -27.05 -21.98
N THR A 337 -9.08 -26.71 -21.76
CA THR A 337 -10.16 -26.90 -22.73
C THR A 337 -10.13 -25.86 -23.86
N SER A 338 -9.70 -24.61 -23.56
CA SER A 338 -9.60 -23.56 -24.58
C SER A 338 -8.43 -23.74 -25.56
N ASN A 339 -7.45 -24.59 -25.23
CA ASN A 339 -6.29 -24.90 -26.08
C ASN A 339 -6.42 -26.24 -26.85
N SER A 340 -7.57 -26.91 -26.72
CA SER A 340 -7.90 -28.17 -27.47
C SER A 340 -8.85 -27.91 -28.61
#